data_158d2b516707c2349b1a3e33548546b6
#
_entry.id   158d2b516707c2349b1a3e33548546b6
#
_cell.length_a   1.000
_cell.length_b   1.000
_cell.length_c   1.000
_cell.angle_alpha   90.00
_cell.angle_beta   90.00
_cell.angle_gamma   90.00
#
_symmetry.space_group_name_H-M   'P 1'
#
loop_
_entity.id
_entity.type
_entity.pdbx_description
1 polymer ?
#
loop_
_entity_poly.entity_id
_entity_poly.type
_entity_poly.pdbx_seq_one_letter_code
_entity_poly.pdbx_strand_id
1 'polypeptide(L)'
;GLASLEYGVAVLGAPLILVLGHERCGAIEAGVKAVKDHTVFPGKIPALTDALKSAIEQAGSHPGDLVENATVQNIKNSIERLKQATPLLTDALDKGQLKIVGGIYRLATGKVELVA
;
A
#
# COMPACT_ATOMS: atom_id res chain seq x y z
N GLY A 1 12.07 4.57 -3.11
CA GLY A 1 10.76 4.96 -3.56
C GLY A 1 10.32 6.37 -3.22
N LEU A 2 10.43 6.80 -1.95
CA LEU A 2 9.89 8.11 -1.54
C LEU A 2 10.55 9.28 -2.30
N ALA A 3 11.85 9.27 -2.47
CA ALA A 3 12.55 10.35 -3.17
C ALA A 3 12.08 10.50 -4.63
N SER A 4 11.76 9.41 -5.30
CA SER A 4 11.20 9.45 -6.66
C SER A 4 9.82 10.11 -6.70
N LEU A 5 8.98 9.82 -5.70
CA LEU A 5 7.66 10.45 -5.58
C LEU A 5 7.81 11.95 -5.28
N GLU A 6 8.70 12.30 -4.38
CA GLU A 6 9.00 13.70 -4.06
C GLU A 6 9.49 14.48 -5.28
N TYR A 7 10.39 13.90 -6.04
CA TYR A 7 10.87 14.50 -7.30
C TYR A 7 9.73 14.70 -8.30
N GLY A 8 8.89 13.69 -8.48
CA GLY A 8 7.74 13.76 -9.36
C GLY A 8 6.78 14.90 -9.00
N VAL A 9 6.50 15.05 -7.72
CA VAL A 9 5.58 16.09 -7.24
C VAL A 9 6.24 17.46 -7.21
N ALA A 10 7.40 17.59 -6.57
CA ALA A 10 8.03 18.89 -6.32
C ALA A 10 8.71 19.47 -7.54
N VAL A 11 9.33 18.65 -8.38
CA VAL A 11 10.11 19.12 -9.55
C VAL A 11 9.29 19.02 -10.83
N LEU A 12 8.60 17.92 -11.06
CA LEU A 12 7.85 17.68 -12.30
C LEU A 12 6.39 18.15 -12.22
N GLY A 13 5.90 18.50 -11.04
CA GLY A 13 4.55 19.02 -10.87
C GLY A 13 3.45 17.98 -11.01
N ALA A 14 3.74 16.69 -10.75
CA ALA A 14 2.72 15.64 -10.79
C ALA A 14 1.60 15.93 -9.78
N PRO A 15 0.32 15.99 -10.22
CA PRO A 15 -0.78 16.37 -9.34
C PRO A 15 -1.43 15.19 -8.64
N LEU A 16 -1.03 13.96 -8.95
CA LEU A 16 -1.67 12.75 -8.47
C LEU A 16 -0.64 11.67 -8.16
N ILE A 17 -0.80 11.04 -7.00
CA ILE A 17 -0.15 9.76 -6.67
C ILE A 17 -1.24 8.72 -6.54
N LEU A 18 -1.13 7.62 -7.29
CA LEU A 18 -1.98 6.45 -7.15
C LEU A 18 -1.18 5.34 -6.48
N VAL A 19 -1.62 4.93 -5.28
CA VAL A 19 -1.10 3.74 -4.60
C VAL A 19 -1.90 2.55 -5.11
N LEU A 20 -1.25 1.68 -5.87
CA LEU A 20 -1.92 0.58 -6.55
C LEU A 20 -1.54 -0.77 -5.96
N GLY A 21 -2.51 -1.46 -5.38
CA GLY A 21 -2.41 -2.88 -5.03
C GLY A 21 -3.01 -3.76 -6.13
N HIS A 22 -2.94 -5.06 -5.95
CA HIS A 22 -3.53 -6.00 -6.91
C HIS A 22 -4.05 -7.25 -6.21
N GLU A 23 -4.98 -7.94 -6.87
CA GLU A 23 -5.52 -9.21 -6.40
C GLU A 23 -4.43 -10.29 -6.32
N ARG A 24 -4.64 -11.26 -5.42
CA ARG A 24 -3.78 -12.44 -5.28
C ARG A 24 -2.31 -12.09 -5.13
N CYS A 25 -2.03 -11.07 -4.35
CA CYS A 25 -0.66 -10.65 -4.11
C CYS A 25 0.11 -11.71 -3.34
N GLY A 26 1.13 -12.29 -3.97
CA GLY A 26 1.96 -13.33 -3.33
C GLY A 26 2.69 -12.83 -2.09
N ALA A 27 3.06 -11.57 -2.04
CA ALA A 27 3.66 -10.96 -0.86
C ALA A 27 2.68 -10.91 0.32
N ILE A 28 1.43 -10.52 0.07
CA ILE A 28 0.38 -10.52 1.10
C ILE A 28 0.08 -11.95 1.56
N GLU A 29 -0.03 -12.90 0.63
CA GLU A 29 -0.25 -14.32 0.97
C GLU A 29 0.88 -14.87 1.85
N ALA A 30 2.13 -14.56 1.52
CA ALA A 30 3.29 -14.95 2.33
C ALA A 30 3.23 -14.30 3.71
N GLY A 31 2.86 -13.03 3.78
CA GLY A 31 2.68 -12.32 5.05
C GLY A 31 1.60 -12.94 5.92
N VAL A 32 0.49 -13.36 5.34
CA VAL A 32 -0.59 -14.06 6.07
C VAL A 32 -0.08 -15.37 6.66
N LYS A 33 0.69 -16.14 5.90
CA LYS A 33 1.30 -17.39 6.41
C LYS A 33 2.30 -17.11 7.54
N ALA A 34 3.10 -16.06 7.42
CA ALA A 34 4.05 -15.68 8.47
C ALA A 34 3.34 -15.28 9.77
N VAL A 35 2.23 -14.55 9.68
CA VAL A 35 1.48 -14.08 10.85
C VAL A 35 0.64 -15.22 11.46
N LYS A 36 -0.11 -15.96 10.66
CA LYS A 36 -1.04 -16.98 11.16
C LYS A 36 -0.36 -18.31 11.50
N ASP A 37 0.52 -18.77 10.61
CA ASP A 37 1.12 -20.11 10.72
C ASP A 37 2.55 -20.06 11.25
N HIS A 38 3.05 -18.85 11.54
CA HIS A 38 4.45 -18.62 11.96
C HIS A 38 5.47 -19.19 10.96
N THR A 39 5.11 -19.19 9.68
CA THR A 39 6.00 -19.66 8.62
C THR A 39 7.22 -18.76 8.53
N VAL A 40 8.41 -19.38 8.51
CA VAL A 40 9.68 -18.69 8.37
C VAL A 40 10.16 -18.84 6.93
N PHE A 41 10.25 -17.72 6.22
CA PHE A 41 10.71 -17.70 4.84
C PHE A 41 12.23 -17.50 4.78
N PRO A 42 12.89 -18.04 3.76
CA PRO A 42 14.35 -17.90 3.60
C PRO A 42 14.76 -16.53 3.07
N GLY A 43 16.05 -16.22 3.17
CA GLY A 43 16.67 -15.07 2.54
C GLY A 43 16.17 -13.73 3.05
N LYS A 44 15.78 -12.86 2.13
CA LYS A 44 15.29 -11.50 2.42
C LYS A 44 13.77 -11.40 2.43
N ILE A 45 13.07 -12.49 2.20
CA ILE A 45 11.59 -12.51 2.22
C ILE A 45 11.03 -12.01 3.56
N PRO A 46 11.60 -12.35 4.73
CA PRO A 46 11.10 -11.84 6.01
C PRO A 46 11.04 -10.32 6.11
N ALA A 47 11.95 -9.59 5.46
CA ALA A 47 11.89 -8.14 5.44
C ALA A 47 10.61 -7.63 4.77
N LEU A 48 10.16 -8.32 3.72
CA LEU A 48 8.91 -8.01 3.04
C LEU A 48 7.69 -8.38 3.89
N THR A 49 7.66 -9.60 4.45
CA THR A 49 6.54 -10.05 5.27
C THR A 49 6.39 -9.23 6.56
N ASP A 50 7.50 -8.83 7.17
CA ASP A 50 7.50 -7.96 8.35
C ASP A 50 6.89 -6.59 8.03
N ALA A 51 7.19 -6.04 6.86
CA ALA A 51 6.63 -4.75 6.43
C ALA A 51 5.11 -4.81 6.22
N LEU A 52 4.55 -5.99 5.98
CA LEU A 52 3.11 -6.20 5.75
C LEU A 52 2.35 -6.61 7.01
N LYS A 53 3.06 -6.95 8.09
CA LYS A 53 2.47 -7.50 9.31
C LYS A 53 1.36 -6.62 9.89
N SER A 54 1.60 -5.32 9.98
CA SER A 54 0.64 -4.36 10.53
C SER A 54 -0.68 -4.37 9.75
N ALA A 55 -0.61 -4.34 8.43
CA ALA A 55 -1.80 -4.36 7.58
C ALA A 55 -2.58 -5.68 7.74
N ILE A 56 -1.88 -6.80 7.84
CA ILE A 56 -2.50 -8.12 8.01
C ILE A 56 -3.20 -8.21 9.36
N GLU A 57 -2.56 -7.77 10.43
CA GLU A 57 -3.15 -7.75 11.77
C GLU A 57 -4.38 -6.85 11.84
N GLN A 58 -4.31 -5.66 11.26
CA GLN A 58 -5.44 -4.73 11.19
C GLN A 58 -6.61 -5.32 10.39
N ALA A 59 -6.34 -6.02 9.30
CA ALA A 59 -7.36 -6.65 8.47
C ALA A 59 -7.98 -7.90 9.12
N GLY A 60 -7.29 -8.51 10.06
CA GLY A 60 -7.71 -9.78 10.69
C GLY A 60 -9.02 -9.70 11.47
N SER A 61 -9.46 -8.50 11.88
CA SER A 61 -10.73 -8.29 12.59
C SER A 61 -11.92 -8.08 11.65
N HIS A 62 -11.69 -7.97 10.36
CA HIS A 62 -12.76 -7.73 9.37
C HIS A 62 -13.25 -9.04 8.76
N PRO A 63 -14.57 -9.16 8.48
CA PRO A 63 -15.10 -10.33 7.80
C PRO A 63 -14.69 -10.37 6.32
N GLY A 64 -14.65 -11.57 5.77
CA GLY A 64 -14.34 -11.79 4.36
C GLY A 64 -12.94 -12.35 4.13
N ASP A 65 -12.46 -12.23 2.90
CA ASP A 65 -11.16 -12.74 2.51
C ASP A 65 -10.02 -11.90 3.12
N LEU A 66 -9.20 -12.55 3.93
CA LEU A 66 -8.09 -11.87 4.62
C LEU A 66 -7.06 -11.29 3.67
N VAL A 67 -6.72 -11.99 2.58
CA VAL A 67 -5.74 -11.50 1.59
C VAL A 67 -6.26 -10.23 0.92
N GLU A 68 -7.52 -10.21 0.52
CA GLU A 68 -8.17 -9.02 -0.05
C GLU A 68 -8.18 -7.87 0.95
N ASN A 69 -8.63 -8.13 2.16
CA ASN A 69 -8.72 -7.10 3.21
C ASN A 69 -7.35 -6.55 3.59
N ALA A 70 -6.34 -7.41 3.68
CA ALA A 70 -4.97 -6.99 3.98
C ALA A 70 -4.37 -6.15 2.83
N THR A 71 -4.69 -6.49 1.58
CA THR A 71 -4.27 -5.70 0.42
C THR A 71 -4.84 -4.28 0.49
N VAL A 72 -6.13 -4.16 0.73
CA VAL A 72 -6.79 -2.85 0.90
C VAL A 72 -6.19 -2.08 2.08
N GLN A 73 -5.99 -2.74 3.22
CA GLN A 73 -5.41 -2.10 4.40
C GLN A 73 -3.98 -1.61 4.14
N ASN A 74 -3.18 -2.39 3.43
CA ASN A 74 -1.81 -2.00 3.07
C ASN A 74 -1.79 -0.77 2.16
N ILE A 75 -2.73 -0.68 1.22
CA ILE A 75 -2.92 0.51 0.38
C ILE A 75 -3.22 1.73 1.26
N LYS A 76 -4.16 1.61 2.17
CA LYS A 76 -4.54 2.70 3.10
C LYS A 76 -3.37 3.13 3.97
N ASN A 77 -2.64 2.18 4.54
CA ASN A 77 -1.45 2.47 5.35
C ASN A 77 -0.36 3.19 4.54
N SER A 78 -0.17 2.80 3.30
CA SER A 78 0.78 3.46 2.40
C SER A 78 0.38 4.89 2.09
N ILE A 79 -0.90 5.13 1.84
CA ILE A 79 -1.44 6.49 1.64
C ILE A 79 -1.18 7.36 2.87
N GLU A 80 -1.46 6.85 4.07
CA GLU A 80 -1.24 7.61 5.30
C GLU A 80 0.23 7.96 5.51
N ARG A 81 1.15 7.04 5.21
CA ARG A 81 2.58 7.33 5.26
C ARG A 81 2.99 8.43 4.29
N LEU A 82 2.43 8.41 3.08
CA LEU A 82 2.71 9.46 2.08
C LEU A 82 2.14 10.81 2.50
N LYS A 83 0.95 10.84 3.09
CA LYS A 83 0.34 12.08 3.59
C LYS A 83 1.13 12.73 4.72
N GLN A 84 1.97 11.97 5.40
CA GLN A 84 2.82 12.45 6.49
C GLN A 84 4.27 12.71 6.07
N ALA A 85 4.59 12.55 4.79
CA ALA A 85 5.94 12.73 4.27
C ALA A 85 6.28 14.23 4.14
N THR A 86 6.89 14.77 5.18
CA THR A 86 7.33 16.16 5.24
C THR A 86 8.72 16.33 4.63
N PRO A 87 9.03 17.51 4.08
CA PRO A 87 8.13 18.65 3.85
C PRO A 87 7.41 18.64 2.50
N LEU A 88 7.90 17.89 1.50
CA LEU A 88 7.51 18.11 0.10
C LEU A 88 6.07 17.63 -0.21
N LEU A 89 5.71 16.41 0.21
CA LEU A 89 4.38 15.90 -0.06
C LEU A 89 3.33 16.59 0.81
N THR A 90 3.62 16.84 2.09
CA THR A 90 2.70 17.58 2.97
C THR A 90 2.45 18.98 2.47
N ASP A 91 3.47 19.68 2.00
CA ASP A 91 3.32 21.03 1.44
C ASP A 91 2.42 21.02 0.19
N ALA A 92 2.63 20.07 -0.71
CA ALA A 92 1.83 19.96 -1.93
C ALA A 92 0.36 19.62 -1.61
N LEU A 93 0.13 18.76 -0.63
CA LEU A 93 -1.23 18.44 -0.16
C LEU A 93 -1.92 19.65 0.45
N ASP A 94 -1.21 20.39 1.32
CA ASP A 94 -1.76 21.56 2.01
C ASP A 94 -2.11 22.70 1.00
N LYS A 95 -1.35 22.81 -0.06
CA LYS A 95 -1.60 23.80 -1.12
C LYS A 95 -2.66 23.35 -2.15
N GLY A 96 -3.21 22.15 -1.99
CA GLY A 96 -4.16 21.60 -2.95
C GLY A 96 -3.57 21.24 -4.31
N GLN A 97 -2.25 21.05 -4.40
CA GLN A 97 -1.52 20.75 -5.63
C GLN A 97 -1.32 19.26 -5.86
N LEU A 98 -1.61 18.43 -4.85
CA LEU A 98 -1.44 16.98 -4.89
C LEU A 98 -2.66 16.29 -4.31
N LYS A 99 -3.07 15.20 -4.97
CA LYS A 99 -4.04 14.26 -4.44
C LYS A 99 -3.40 12.88 -4.38
N ILE A 100 -3.65 12.14 -3.30
CA ILE A 100 -3.16 10.77 -3.12
C ILE A 100 -4.39 9.87 -2.99
N VAL A 101 -4.49 8.89 -3.87
CA VAL A 101 -5.60 7.93 -3.91
C VAL A 101 -5.08 6.51 -3.92
N GLY A 102 -5.93 5.55 -3.58
CA GLY A 102 -5.61 4.13 -3.62
C GLY A 102 -6.56 3.36 -4.51
N GLY A 103 -6.02 2.36 -5.18
CA GLY A 103 -6.79 1.48 -6.03
C GLY A 103 -6.30 0.04 -5.94
N ILE A 104 -7.14 -0.87 -6.38
CA ILE A 104 -6.79 -2.28 -6.53
C ILE A 104 -6.99 -2.71 -7.97
N TYR A 105 -5.97 -3.35 -8.53
CA TYR A 105 -6.01 -3.90 -9.89
C TYR A 105 -6.64 -5.29 -9.86
N ARG A 106 -7.69 -5.47 -10.64
CA ARG A 106 -8.40 -6.75 -10.77
C ARG A 106 -7.82 -7.56 -11.92
N LEU A 107 -7.27 -8.72 -11.60
CA LEU A 107 -6.61 -9.59 -12.60
C LEU A 107 -7.59 -10.12 -13.65
N ALA A 108 -8.83 -10.43 -13.26
CA ALA A 108 -9.82 -11.00 -14.17
C ALA A 108 -10.31 -10.02 -15.21
N THR A 109 -10.35 -8.73 -14.90
CA THR A 109 -10.97 -7.70 -15.76
C THR A 109 -9.98 -6.66 -16.29
N GLY A 110 -8.79 -6.55 -15.68
CA GLY A 110 -7.84 -5.49 -15.98
C GLY A 110 -8.29 -4.11 -15.53
N LYS A 111 -9.30 -4.03 -14.66
CA LYS A 111 -9.82 -2.77 -14.14
C LYS A 111 -9.16 -2.40 -12.82
N VAL A 112 -9.10 -1.11 -12.55
CA VAL A 112 -8.69 -0.55 -11.27
C VAL A 112 -9.92 -0.03 -10.53
N GLU A 113 -10.15 -0.52 -9.33
CA GLU A 113 -11.21 -0.02 -8.43
C GLU A 113 -10.58 0.88 -7.39
N LEU A 114 -11.11 2.09 -7.20
CA LEU A 114 -10.65 2.98 -6.16
C LEU A 114 -11.13 2.46 -4.79
N VAL A 115 -10.23 2.44 -3.81
CA VAL A 115 -10.51 1.95 -2.44
C VAL A 115 -10.17 2.97 -1.36
N ALA A 116 -9.48 4.03 -1.73
CA ALA A 116 -9.12 5.08 -0.78
C ALA A 116 -8.81 6.42 -1.47
#